data_70e1e9e312729b47a9a3f643a64e14bd
#
_entry.id   70e1e9e312729b47a9a3f643a64e14bd
#
_cell.length_a   1.000
_cell.length_b   1.000
_cell.length_c   1.000
_cell.angle_alpha   90.00
_cell.angle_beta   90.00
_cell.angle_gamma   90.00
#
_symmetry.space_group_name_H-M   'P 1'
#
loop_
_entity.id
_entity.type
_entity.pdbx_description
1 polymer ?
#
loop_
_entity_poly.entity_id
_entity_poly.type
_entity_poly.pdbx_seq_one_letter_code
_entity_poly.pdbx_strand_id
1 'polypeptide(L)'
;MRQLIRRRINWMMALMPYSIAIGPLGTLLTLEIVSLNGTPVDVSYAMSAGSAAGVAAPLIWGFLLDKYGGRRILTLGFLGTTAFMLALAYTSSIPQIALYYAAASLFSSAVGVSASMIIVGYSSRSKWSESYSSLNFISSLGYLIGDLTAAVLSGFLSIKFIILSMSALSIASVALTPLTMPQKVVKVNASNDPPKPIKDKVMELSNLITLYLAIIIFYISSGIFNTLYPYGLRVGGLSKAWVMGIISMGLGVQILGFKMAPRIISKLGSNAKAASRSLILRGLSYSLIGLSSSTPVTLIATGLTLYPLAAGLAFSTFYTASNVMVFERLRNGKEGRGLGVYNVVTGSAYLTGSLASGYLANSIGIGQSYVVAGVMLWGSAYLFRLIDKGRVPELAKISA
;
A
#
# COMPACT_ATOMS: atom_id res chain seq x y z
N MET A 1 26.78 -13.66 17.64
CA MET A 1 26.34 -12.95 16.41
C MET A 1 25.30 -13.75 15.61
N ARG A 2 25.52 -15.02 15.22
CA ARG A 2 24.52 -15.85 14.52
C ARG A 2 23.21 -16.08 15.30
N GLN A 3 23.24 -16.25 16.61
CA GLN A 3 22.04 -16.41 17.44
C GLN A 3 21.20 -15.11 17.54
N LEU A 4 21.82 -13.94 17.54
CA LEU A 4 21.13 -12.65 17.54
C LEU A 4 20.44 -12.38 16.19
N ILE A 5 21.07 -12.76 15.07
CA ILE A 5 20.47 -12.67 13.73
C ILE A 5 19.29 -13.63 13.61
N ARG A 6 19.41 -14.86 14.10
CA ARG A 6 18.34 -15.86 14.11
C ARG A 6 17.14 -15.42 14.96
N ARG A 7 17.34 -14.78 16.12
CA ARG A 7 16.26 -14.18 16.93
C ARG A 7 15.61 -12.96 16.28
N ARG A 8 16.35 -12.20 15.43
CA ARG A 8 15.83 -11.02 14.74
C ARG A 8 14.85 -11.35 13.62
N ILE A 9 15.04 -12.47 12.93
CA ILE A 9 14.16 -12.90 11.82
C ILE A 9 12.94 -13.65 12.37
N ASN A 10 13.08 -14.36 13.49
CA ASN A 10 12.01 -15.21 14.02
C ASN A 10 10.71 -14.47 14.31
N TRP A 11 10.74 -13.24 14.82
CA TRP A 11 9.50 -12.51 15.10
C TRP A 11 8.77 -12.07 13.82
N MET A 12 9.49 -11.79 12.74
CA MET A 12 8.88 -11.43 11.44
C MET A 12 8.11 -12.62 10.85
N MET A 13 8.50 -13.86 11.19
CA MET A 13 7.76 -15.04 10.78
C MET A 13 6.35 -15.12 11.38
N ALA A 14 6.13 -14.48 12.54
CA ALA A 14 4.78 -14.36 13.11
C ALA A 14 3.85 -13.47 12.28
N LEU A 15 4.40 -12.57 11.45
CA LEU A 15 3.62 -11.75 10.54
C LEU A 15 3.15 -12.51 9.30
N MET A 16 3.78 -13.64 8.95
CA MET A 16 3.52 -14.31 7.69
C MET A 16 2.09 -14.87 7.58
N PRO A 17 1.54 -15.62 8.56
CA PRO A 17 0.16 -16.10 8.49
C PRO A 17 -0.85 -14.93 8.40
N TYR A 18 -0.59 -13.85 9.14
CA TYR A 18 -1.39 -12.64 9.07
C TYR A 18 -1.33 -11.99 7.68
N SER A 19 -0.14 -11.86 7.09
CA SER A 19 0.04 -11.27 5.77
C SER A 19 -0.65 -12.12 4.69
N ILE A 20 -0.58 -13.46 4.79
CA ILE A 20 -1.32 -14.38 3.91
C ILE A 20 -2.82 -14.13 4.03
N ALA A 21 -3.32 -13.94 5.25
CA ALA A 21 -4.75 -13.75 5.50
C ALA A 21 -5.28 -12.41 4.98
N ILE A 22 -4.53 -11.32 5.20
CA ILE A 22 -5.01 -9.97 4.89
C ILE A 22 -4.74 -9.55 3.44
N GLY A 23 -3.76 -10.17 2.76
CA GLY A 23 -3.40 -9.84 1.38
C GLY A 23 -4.59 -9.80 0.43
N PRO A 24 -5.36 -10.89 0.29
CA PRO A 24 -6.47 -10.96 -0.64
C PRO A 24 -7.74 -10.21 -0.18
N LEU A 25 -7.78 -9.71 1.06
CA LEU A 25 -9.03 -9.23 1.68
C LEU A 25 -9.70 -8.13 0.86
N GLY A 26 -8.99 -7.12 0.41
CA GLY A 26 -9.57 -6.01 -0.36
C GLY A 26 -10.21 -6.48 -1.67
N THR A 27 -9.55 -7.38 -2.40
CA THR A 27 -10.09 -7.97 -3.64
C THR A 27 -11.27 -8.87 -3.35
N LEU A 28 -11.21 -9.71 -2.31
CA LEU A 28 -12.32 -10.58 -1.91
C LEU A 28 -13.57 -9.76 -1.52
N LEU A 29 -13.40 -8.66 -0.79
CA LEU A 29 -14.52 -7.79 -0.43
C LEU A 29 -15.13 -7.09 -1.64
N THR A 30 -14.32 -6.64 -2.60
CA THR A 30 -14.82 -6.11 -3.87
C THR A 30 -15.65 -7.16 -4.61
N LEU A 31 -15.17 -8.41 -4.69
CA LEU A 31 -15.89 -9.51 -5.31
C LEU A 31 -17.19 -9.87 -4.56
N GLU A 32 -17.19 -9.77 -3.22
CA GLU A 32 -18.40 -10.00 -2.42
C GLU A 32 -19.44 -8.88 -2.66
N ILE A 33 -19.02 -7.61 -2.71
CA ILE A 33 -19.89 -6.48 -3.03
C ILE A 33 -20.54 -6.68 -4.41
N VAL A 34 -19.77 -7.11 -5.41
CA VAL A 34 -20.32 -7.44 -6.74
C VAL A 34 -21.34 -8.59 -6.64
N SER A 35 -21.07 -9.60 -5.81
CA SER A 35 -22.01 -10.73 -5.63
C SER A 35 -23.34 -10.33 -4.98
N LEU A 36 -23.33 -9.22 -4.22
CA LEU A 36 -24.49 -8.59 -3.62
C LEU A 36 -25.16 -7.55 -4.55
N ASN A 37 -24.82 -7.54 -5.85
CA ASN A 37 -25.26 -6.57 -6.85
C ASN A 37 -24.86 -5.11 -6.51
N GLY A 38 -23.76 -4.92 -5.79
CA GLY A 38 -23.24 -3.61 -5.44
C GLY A 38 -22.70 -2.86 -6.65
N THR A 39 -22.82 -1.54 -6.59
CA THR A 39 -22.38 -0.59 -7.60
C THR A 39 -20.89 -0.21 -7.43
N PRO A 40 -20.26 0.48 -8.42
CA PRO A 40 -18.92 1.04 -8.23
C PRO A 40 -18.83 2.00 -7.02
N VAL A 41 -19.93 2.71 -6.72
CA VAL A 41 -20.02 3.63 -5.58
C VAL A 41 -19.94 2.85 -4.26
N ASP A 42 -20.62 1.72 -4.16
CA ASP A 42 -20.60 0.85 -2.98
C ASP A 42 -19.18 0.32 -2.71
N VAL A 43 -18.47 -0.11 -3.77
CA VAL A 43 -17.06 -0.54 -3.65
C VAL A 43 -16.19 0.62 -3.17
N SER A 44 -16.37 1.82 -3.76
CA SER A 44 -15.58 2.98 -3.38
C SER A 44 -15.81 3.37 -1.92
N TYR A 45 -17.02 3.33 -1.44
CA TYR A 45 -17.35 3.58 -0.03
C TYR A 45 -16.71 2.55 0.90
N ALA A 46 -16.87 1.27 0.61
CA ALA A 46 -16.31 0.21 1.45
C ALA A 46 -14.77 0.29 1.52
N MET A 47 -14.10 0.45 0.37
CA MET A 47 -12.64 0.55 0.32
C MET A 47 -12.14 1.83 0.99
N SER A 48 -12.86 2.94 0.81
CA SER A 48 -12.52 4.22 1.42
C SER A 48 -12.72 4.24 2.93
N ALA A 49 -13.73 3.55 3.45
CA ALA A 49 -13.94 3.39 4.88
C ALA A 49 -12.73 2.70 5.54
N GLY A 50 -12.21 1.64 4.91
CA GLY A 50 -10.97 0.99 5.34
C GLY A 50 -9.75 1.90 5.27
N SER A 51 -9.60 2.65 4.16
CA SER A 51 -8.49 3.58 3.99
C SER A 51 -8.53 4.73 5.01
N ALA A 52 -9.71 5.29 5.28
CA ALA A 52 -9.90 6.35 6.28
C ALA A 52 -9.49 5.88 7.69
N ALA A 53 -9.93 4.69 8.07
CA ALA A 53 -9.53 4.06 9.32
C ALA A 53 -8.02 3.85 9.39
N GLY A 54 -7.40 3.36 8.29
CA GLY A 54 -5.96 3.15 8.19
C GLY A 54 -5.12 4.43 8.29
N VAL A 55 -5.63 5.57 7.82
CA VAL A 55 -4.97 6.88 7.91
C VAL A 55 -5.05 7.47 9.32
N ALA A 56 -6.20 7.36 9.98
CA ALA A 56 -6.40 7.92 11.31
C ALA A 56 -5.79 7.05 12.43
N ALA A 57 -5.82 5.75 12.27
CA ALA A 57 -5.44 4.79 13.30
C ALA A 57 -3.98 4.87 13.79
N PRO A 58 -2.96 5.15 12.96
CA PRO A 58 -1.57 5.26 13.42
C PRO A 58 -1.36 6.26 14.55
N LEU A 59 -2.15 7.35 14.58
CA LEU A 59 -2.08 8.34 15.66
C LEU A 59 -2.52 7.75 17.00
N ILE A 60 -3.60 6.98 16.98
CA ILE A 60 -4.13 6.29 18.18
C ILE A 60 -3.16 5.20 18.63
N TRP A 61 -2.70 4.37 17.69
CA TRP A 61 -1.82 3.25 18.00
C TRP A 61 -0.44 3.69 18.44
N GLY A 62 0.10 4.79 17.89
CA GLY A 62 1.36 5.38 18.34
C GLY A 62 1.33 5.74 19.82
N PHE A 63 0.27 6.43 20.27
CA PHE A 63 0.07 6.77 21.67
C PHE A 63 -0.08 5.53 22.59
N LEU A 64 -0.90 4.56 22.17
CA LEU A 64 -1.11 3.32 22.92
C LEU A 64 0.16 2.46 22.98
N LEU A 65 0.97 2.48 21.93
CA LEU A 65 2.22 1.75 21.84
C LEU A 65 3.25 2.25 22.85
N ASP A 66 3.36 3.56 23.02
CA ASP A 66 4.24 4.18 24.03
C ASP A 66 3.84 3.76 25.45
N LYS A 67 2.53 3.59 25.69
CA LYS A 67 2.00 3.21 27.01
C LYS A 67 2.08 1.70 27.31
N TYR A 68 1.71 0.86 26.33
CA TYR A 68 1.51 -0.58 26.55
C TYR A 68 2.61 -1.47 25.93
N GLY A 69 3.45 -0.91 25.06
CA GLY A 69 4.58 -1.59 24.41
C GLY A 69 4.20 -2.36 23.15
N GLY A 70 5.20 -2.52 22.25
CA GLY A 70 5.01 -3.04 20.89
C GLY A 70 4.39 -4.42 20.80
N ARG A 71 4.78 -5.34 21.69
CA ARG A 71 4.25 -6.73 21.68
C ARG A 71 2.75 -6.78 21.96
N ARG A 72 2.27 -6.03 22.97
CA ARG A 72 0.83 -6.02 23.33
C ARG A 72 -0.02 -5.41 22.22
N ILE A 73 0.43 -4.29 21.66
CA ILE A 73 -0.28 -3.60 20.58
C ILE A 73 -0.28 -4.44 19.29
N LEU A 74 0.82 -5.14 18.98
CA LEU A 74 0.88 -6.08 17.86
C LEU A 74 -0.12 -7.22 18.02
N THR A 75 -0.17 -7.85 19.22
CA THR A 75 -1.11 -8.92 19.52
C THR A 75 -2.56 -8.43 19.40
N LEU A 76 -2.85 -7.23 19.94
CA LEU A 76 -4.17 -6.62 19.86
C LEU A 76 -4.53 -6.31 18.38
N GLY A 77 -3.56 -5.87 17.57
CA GLY A 77 -3.74 -5.68 16.14
C GLY A 77 -4.12 -6.96 15.42
N PHE A 78 -3.42 -8.07 15.68
CA PHE A 78 -3.77 -9.37 15.11
C PHE A 78 -5.16 -9.85 15.55
N LEU A 79 -5.45 -9.81 16.87
CA LEU A 79 -6.74 -10.23 17.43
C LEU A 79 -7.90 -9.42 16.84
N GLY A 80 -7.79 -8.09 16.85
CA GLY A 80 -8.84 -7.20 16.35
C GLY A 80 -9.05 -7.39 14.84
N THR A 81 -7.99 -7.44 14.05
CA THR A 81 -8.10 -7.69 12.61
C THR A 81 -8.77 -9.04 12.35
N THR A 82 -8.33 -10.11 13.04
CA THR A 82 -8.91 -11.45 12.89
C THR A 82 -10.39 -11.46 13.26
N ALA A 83 -10.77 -10.83 14.38
CA ALA A 83 -12.17 -10.78 14.83
C ALA A 83 -13.06 -10.08 13.80
N PHE A 84 -12.62 -8.96 13.23
CA PHE A 84 -13.41 -8.27 12.21
C PHE A 84 -13.36 -8.97 10.84
N MET A 85 -12.30 -9.69 10.50
CA MET A 85 -12.29 -10.59 9.34
C MET A 85 -13.30 -11.75 9.51
N LEU A 86 -13.40 -12.33 10.72
CA LEU A 86 -14.43 -13.32 11.03
C LEU A 86 -15.83 -12.71 10.88
N ALA A 87 -16.06 -11.50 11.40
CA ALA A 87 -17.33 -10.80 11.24
C ALA A 87 -17.68 -10.56 9.76
N LEU A 88 -16.68 -10.21 8.93
CA LEU A 88 -16.84 -10.04 7.48
C LEU A 88 -17.35 -11.32 6.78
N ALA A 89 -16.95 -12.49 7.24
CA ALA A 89 -17.42 -13.76 6.66
C ALA A 89 -18.93 -13.99 6.86
N TYR A 90 -19.54 -13.34 7.85
CA TYR A 90 -20.98 -13.46 8.16
C TYR A 90 -21.82 -12.27 7.72
N THR A 91 -21.23 -11.29 7.00
CA THR A 91 -21.97 -10.13 6.51
C THR A 91 -22.97 -10.50 5.43
N SER A 92 -24.11 -9.80 5.42
CA SER A 92 -25.15 -9.93 4.41
C SER A 92 -25.49 -8.62 3.71
N SER A 93 -24.87 -7.52 4.10
CA SER A 93 -25.12 -6.20 3.53
C SER A 93 -23.84 -5.41 3.30
N ILE A 94 -23.85 -4.54 2.28
CA ILE A 94 -22.71 -3.70 1.91
C ILE A 94 -22.29 -2.73 3.03
N PRO A 95 -23.22 -2.07 3.76
CA PRO A 95 -22.84 -1.23 4.89
C PRO A 95 -22.11 -1.98 6.01
N GLN A 96 -22.48 -3.25 6.28
CA GLN A 96 -21.76 -4.10 7.23
C GLN A 96 -20.34 -4.40 6.74
N ILE A 97 -20.16 -4.68 5.44
CA ILE A 97 -18.83 -4.88 4.83
C ILE A 97 -17.98 -3.63 5.05
N ALA A 98 -18.49 -2.44 4.75
CA ALA A 98 -17.76 -1.19 4.93
C ALA A 98 -17.36 -0.96 6.40
N LEU A 99 -18.29 -1.17 7.34
CA LEU A 99 -18.04 -0.99 8.77
C LEU A 99 -16.98 -1.97 9.31
N TYR A 100 -17.14 -3.27 9.01
CA TYR A 100 -16.20 -4.27 9.53
C TYR A 100 -14.85 -4.21 8.83
N TYR A 101 -14.81 -3.81 7.56
CA TYR A 101 -13.54 -3.58 6.87
C TYR A 101 -12.81 -2.35 7.43
N ALA A 102 -13.53 -1.27 7.75
CA ALA A 102 -12.94 -0.12 8.45
C ALA A 102 -12.37 -0.53 9.81
N ALA A 103 -13.12 -1.31 10.59
CA ALA A 103 -12.66 -1.82 11.88
C ALA A 103 -11.44 -2.75 11.74
N ALA A 104 -11.46 -3.68 10.76
CA ALA A 104 -10.31 -4.53 10.46
C ALA A 104 -9.07 -3.71 10.08
N SER A 105 -9.25 -2.67 9.24
CA SER A 105 -8.17 -1.76 8.81
C SER A 105 -7.60 -0.93 9.98
N LEU A 106 -8.46 -0.51 10.91
CA LEU A 106 -8.03 0.17 12.13
C LEU A 106 -7.08 -0.70 12.94
N PHE A 107 -7.45 -1.95 13.21
CA PHE A 107 -6.58 -2.89 13.94
C PHE A 107 -5.36 -3.34 13.12
N SER A 108 -5.50 -3.51 11.80
CA SER A 108 -4.39 -3.81 10.90
C SER A 108 -3.29 -2.73 10.95
N SER A 109 -3.68 -1.47 11.08
CA SER A 109 -2.74 -0.36 11.28
C SER A 109 -1.89 -0.51 12.53
N ALA A 110 -2.43 -1.09 13.63
CA ALA A 110 -1.66 -1.40 14.83
C ALA A 110 -0.49 -2.35 14.55
N VAL A 111 -0.70 -3.31 13.64
CA VAL A 111 0.35 -4.26 13.23
C VAL A 111 1.50 -3.53 12.55
N GLY A 112 1.21 -2.65 11.58
CA GLY A 112 2.22 -1.87 10.86
C GLY A 112 3.03 -0.94 11.76
N VAL A 113 2.35 -0.19 12.63
CA VAL A 113 3.00 0.73 13.59
C VAL A 113 3.87 -0.05 14.58
N SER A 114 3.35 -1.15 15.14
CA SER A 114 4.10 -1.98 16.08
C SER A 114 5.32 -2.64 15.45
N ALA A 115 5.19 -3.19 14.24
CA ALA A 115 6.30 -3.80 13.51
C ALA A 115 7.42 -2.78 13.23
N SER A 116 7.06 -1.56 12.85
CA SER A 116 8.01 -0.47 12.63
C SER A 116 8.75 -0.10 13.90
N MET A 117 8.05 0.04 15.03
CA MET A 117 8.68 0.37 16.31
C MET A 117 9.55 -0.76 16.86
N ILE A 118 9.19 -2.01 16.61
CA ILE A 118 10.02 -3.17 16.98
C ILE A 118 11.33 -3.13 16.20
N ILE A 119 11.32 -2.81 14.90
CA ILE A 119 12.55 -2.65 14.12
C ILE A 119 13.43 -1.55 14.71
N VAL A 120 12.87 -0.39 15.01
CA VAL A 120 13.61 0.75 15.61
C VAL A 120 14.20 0.37 16.96
N GLY A 121 13.47 -0.38 17.79
CA GLY A 121 13.93 -0.79 19.12
C GLY A 121 14.97 -1.91 19.14
N TYR A 122 15.02 -2.77 18.11
CA TYR A 122 15.94 -3.93 18.08
C TYR A 122 17.08 -3.81 17.09
N SER A 123 17.02 -2.84 16.15
CA SER A 123 18.05 -2.67 15.13
C SER A 123 18.82 -1.39 15.37
N SER A 124 20.16 -1.43 15.20
CA SER A 124 20.96 -0.21 15.11
C SER A 124 20.53 0.62 13.89
N ARG A 125 20.66 1.94 13.96
CA ARG A 125 20.25 2.89 12.89
C ARG A 125 20.81 2.50 11.52
N SER A 126 22.07 2.05 11.47
CA SER A 126 22.72 1.55 10.24
C SER A 126 22.06 0.31 9.62
N LYS A 127 21.24 -0.44 10.38
CA LYS A 127 20.55 -1.66 9.92
C LYS A 127 19.04 -1.49 9.75
N TRP A 128 18.49 -0.31 9.96
CA TRP A 128 17.07 -0.07 9.79
C TRP A 128 16.60 -0.36 8.37
N SER A 129 17.32 0.11 7.36
CA SER A 129 16.98 -0.13 5.96
C SER A 129 16.91 -1.63 5.64
N GLU A 130 17.89 -2.42 6.11
CA GLU A 130 17.91 -3.87 5.92
C GLU A 130 16.73 -4.56 6.63
N SER A 131 16.42 -4.13 7.86
CA SER A 131 15.33 -4.71 8.65
C SER A 131 13.95 -4.36 8.05
N TYR A 132 13.75 -3.13 7.59
CA TYR A 132 12.52 -2.73 6.88
C TYR A 132 12.36 -3.44 5.54
N SER A 133 13.46 -3.62 4.80
CA SER A 133 13.45 -4.39 3.55
C SER A 133 13.03 -5.85 3.80
N SER A 134 13.56 -6.46 4.86
CA SER A 134 13.19 -7.83 5.25
C SER A 134 11.72 -7.94 5.68
N LEU A 135 11.23 -6.96 6.44
CA LEU A 135 9.81 -6.88 6.83
C LEU A 135 8.90 -6.78 5.61
N ASN A 136 9.20 -5.85 4.71
CA ASN A 136 8.42 -5.65 3.48
C ASN A 136 8.45 -6.88 2.57
N PHE A 137 9.61 -7.54 2.46
CA PHE A 137 9.73 -8.77 1.67
C PHE A 137 8.85 -9.89 2.24
N ILE A 138 8.91 -10.14 3.56
CA ILE A 138 8.11 -11.18 4.22
C ILE A 138 6.61 -10.87 4.09
N SER A 139 6.20 -9.61 4.30
CA SER A 139 4.81 -9.19 4.14
C SER A 139 4.33 -9.34 2.70
N SER A 140 5.10 -8.89 1.71
CA SER A 140 4.75 -9.01 0.29
C SER A 140 4.69 -10.46 -0.18
N LEU A 141 5.58 -11.31 0.32
CA LEU A 141 5.54 -12.75 0.05
C LEU A 141 4.28 -13.38 0.65
N GLY A 142 3.92 -12.99 1.89
CA GLY A 142 2.67 -13.41 2.52
C GLY A 142 1.45 -12.97 1.70
N TYR A 143 1.38 -11.72 1.26
CA TYR A 143 0.29 -11.23 0.40
C TYR A 143 0.19 -12.02 -0.91
N LEU A 144 1.32 -12.28 -1.59
CA LEU A 144 1.33 -13.07 -2.81
C LEU A 144 0.81 -14.49 -2.59
N ILE A 145 1.28 -15.17 -1.54
CA ILE A 145 0.80 -16.51 -1.18
C ILE A 145 -0.71 -16.48 -0.88
N GLY A 146 -1.16 -15.46 -0.14
CA GLY A 146 -2.57 -15.27 0.19
C GLY A 146 -3.44 -15.08 -1.05
N ASP A 147 -3.03 -14.19 -1.95
CA ASP A 147 -3.75 -13.93 -3.20
C ASP A 147 -3.79 -15.15 -4.11
N LEU A 148 -2.67 -15.88 -4.26
CA LEU A 148 -2.64 -17.13 -5.03
C LEU A 148 -3.53 -18.21 -4.40
N THR A 149 -3.50 -18.35 -3.09
CA THR A 149 -4.37 -19.27 -2.37
C THR A 149 -5.84 -18.91 -2.58
N ALA A 150 -6.19 -17.62 -2.43
CA ALA A 150 -7.54 -17.14 -2.67
C ALA A 150 -7.97 -17.31 -4.14
N ALA A 151 -7.06 -17.15 -5.11
CA ALA A 151 -7.32 -17.39 -6.53
C ALA A 151 -7.72 -18.85 -6.77
N VAL A 152 -6.97 -19.80 -6.23
CA VAL A 152 -7.26 -21.23 -6.35
C VAL A 152 -8.58 -21.57 -5.66
N LEU A 153 -8.74 -21.15 -4.40
CA LEU A 153 -9.94 -21.45 -3.60
C LEU A 153 -11.22 -20.83 -4.18
N SER A 154 -11.13 -19.68 -4.86
CA SER A 154 -12.28 -18.98 -5.44
C SER A 154 -12.91 -19.74 -6.64
N GLY A 155 -12.22 -20.73 -7.18
CA GLY A 155 -12.79 -21.67 -8.16
C GLY A 155 -13.77 -22.69 -7.56
N PHE A 156 -13.66 -22.96 -6.25
CA PHE A 156 -14.39 -24.03 -5.59
C PHE A 156 -15.24 -23.58 -4.41
N LEU A 157 -14.87 -22.45 -3.76
CA LEU A 157 -15.47 -21.98 -2.52
C LEU A 157 -16.17 -20.62 -2.70
N SER A 158 -17.14 -20.35 -1.80
CA SER A 158 -17.71 -19.01 -1.69
C SER A 158 -16.69 -18.02 -1.10
N ILE A 159 -16.84 -16.74 -1.43
CA ILE A 159 -15.96 -15.68 -0.92
C ILE A 159 -15.97 -15.65 0.62
N LYS A 160 -17.14 -15.79 1.22
CA LYS A 160 -17.31 -15.83 2.69
C LYS A 160 -16.51 -16.97 3.32
N PHE A 161 -16.51 -18.14 2.70
CA PHE A 161 -15.74 -19.29 3.19
C PHE A 161 -14.24 -19.09 3.05
N ILE A 162 -13.80 -18.42 1.98
CA ILE A 162 -12.39 -18.03 1.82
C ILE A 162 -11.99 -17.03 2.91
N ILE A 163 -12.79 -15.99 3.17
CA ILE A 163 -12.52 -15.02 4.24
C ILE A 163 -12.46 -15.73 5.61
N LEU A 164 -13.36 -16.66 5.87
CA LEU A 164 -13.36 -17.47 7.10
C LEU A 164 -12.07 -18.28 7.25
N SER A 165 -11.64 -18.95 6.19
CA SER A 165 -10.40 -19.75 6.18
C SER A 165 -9.17 -18.86 6.40
N MET A 166 -9.11 -17.70 5.76
CA MET A 166 -8.03 -16.72 5.94
C MET A 166 -8.02 -16.16 7.38
N SER A 167 -9.21 -15.90 7.96
CA SER A 167 -9.32 -15.48 9.36
C SER A 167 -8.79 -16.53 10.32
N ALA A 168 -9.11 -17.80 10.10
CA ALA A 168 -8.58 -18.92 10.90
C ALA A 168 -7.04 -19.00 10.80
N LEU A 169 -6.47 -18.81 9.60
CA LEU A 169 -5.02 -18.77 9.42
C LEU A 169 -4.36 -17.62 10.18
N SER A 170 -5.01 -16.46 10.24
CA SER A 170 -4.48 -15.28 10.95
C SER A 170 -4.39 -15.50 12.46
N ILE A 171 -5.16 -16.42 13.05
CA ILE A 171 -5.06 -16.82 14.48
C ILE A 171 -3.66 -17.37 14.79
N ALA A 172 -3.02 -18.02 13.83
CA ALA A 172 -1.66 -18.53 14.03
C ALA A 172 -0.67 -17.39 14.34
N SER A 173 -0.84 -16.19 13.79
CA SER A 173 0.01 -15.04 14.12
C SER A 173 -0.15 -14.59 15.57
N VAL A 174 -1.37 -14.67 16.11
CA VAL A 174 -1.64 -14.41 17.53
C VAL A 174 -0.88 -15.39 18.42
N ALA A 175 -0.97 -16.69 18.09
CA ALA A 175 -0.30 -17.76 18.84
C ALA A 175 1.24 -17.69 18.73
N LEU A 176 1.77 -17.31 17.59
CA LEU A 176 3.23 -17.20 17.35
C LEU A 176 3.86 -15.98 18.04
N THR A 177 3.12 -14.91 18.25
CA THR A 177 3.64 -13.67 18.84
C THR A 177 4.31 -13.89 20.21
N PRO A 178 3.71 -14.58 21.20
CA PRO A 178 4.34 -14.83 22.48
C PRO A 178 5.60 -15.72 22.40
N LEU A 179 5.67 -16.57 21.38
CA LEU A 179 6.80 -17.51 21.20
C LEU A 179 8.01 -16.86 20.53
N THR A 180 7.78 -15.88 19.68
CA THR A 180 8.82 -15.29 18.82
C THR A 180 9.28 -13.92 19.29
N MET A 181 8.45 -13.18 20.02
CA MET A 181 8.74 -11.82 20.46
C MET A 181 9.30 -11.73 21.87
N PRO A 182 10.40 -11.00 22.05
CA PRO A 182 10.93 -10.71 23.38
C PRO A 182 10.00 -9.74 24.14
N GLN A 183 9.96 -9.90 25.48
CA GLN A 183 9.06 -9.12 26.35
C GLN A 183 9.43 -7.64 26.50
N LYS A 184 10.70 -7.27 26.35
CA LYS A 184 11.20 -5.89 26.54
C LYS A 184 11.63 -5.27 25.22
N VAL A 185 10.95 -4.23 24.79
CA VAL A 185 11.45 -3.30 23.77
C VAL A 185 12.39 -2.33 24.49
N VAL A 186 13.65 -2.31 24.10
CA VAL A 186 14.63 -1.36 24.66
C VAL A 186 14.22 0.04 24.21
N LYS A 187 14.02 0.97 25.14
CA LYS A 187 13.84 2.40 24.81
C LYS A 187 15.11 2.89 24.10
N VAL A 188 14.99 3.24 22.83
CA VAL A 188 16.08 3.91 22.12
C VAL A 188 16.10 5.36 22.59
N ASN A 189 17.16 5.75 23.30
CA ASN A 189 17.43 7.15 23.59
C ASN A 189 17.65 7.87 22.28
N ALA A 190 16.85 8.91 22.02
CA ALA A 190 17.04 9.78 20.88
C ALA A 190 18.46 10.39 20.95
N SER A 191 19.27 10.18 19.90
CA SER A 191 20.58 10.81 19.80
C SER A 191 20.39 12.33 19.66
N ASN A 192 21.02 13.09 20.55
CA ASN A 192 21.09 14.55 20.51
C ASN A 192 22.17 15.03 19.50
N ASP A 193 22.03 14.70 18.22
CA ASP A 193 22.90 15.28 17.22
C ASP A 193 22.44 16.71 16.86
N PRO A 194 23.33 17.72 16.88
CA PRO A 194 22.97 19.08 16.56
C PRO A 194 22.56 19.22 15.08
N PRO A 195 21.57 20.08 14.77
CA PRO A 195 21.10 20.29 13.42
C PRO A 195 22.17 20.97 12.55
N LYS A 196 22.46 20.41 11.35
CA LYS A 196 23.30 21.07 10.36
C LYS A 196 22.66 22.36 9.86
N PRO A 197 23.43 23.43 9.59
CA PRO A 197 22.92 24.72 9.10
C PRO A 197 22.31 24.57 7.70
N ILE A 198 21.14 25.18 7.50
CA ILE A 198 20.39 25.17 6.25
C ILE A 198 20.87 26.35 5.39
N LYS A 199 21.54 26.06 4.29
CA LYS A 199 21.75 27.00 3.18
C LYS A 199 20.63 26.79 2.15
N ASP A 200 20.03 27.89 1.69
CA ASP A 200 18.99 27.97 0.63
C ASP A 200 17.60 27.42 0.98
N LYS A 201 16.91 28.07 1.94
CA LYS A 201 15.58 27.67 2.41
C LYS A 201 14.46 27.70 1.34
N VAL A 202 14.49 28.62 0.39
CA VAL A 202 13.36 28.86 -0.54
C VAL A 202 13.33 27.83 -1.68
N MET A 203 14.47 27.51 -2.28
CA MET A 203 14.58 26.54 -3.37
C MET A 203 14.34 25.09 -2.87
N GLU A 204 14.76 24.81 -1.64
CA GLU A 204 14.53 23.52 -0.98
C GLU A 204 13.03 23.29 -0.66
N LEU A 205 12.33 24.34 -0.21
CA LEU A 205 10.89 24.30 0.09
C LEU A 205 10.05 24.10 -1.18
N SER A 206 10.37 24.80 -2.26
CA SER A 206 9.68 24.68 -3.54
C SER A 206 9.86 23.28 -4.16
N ASN A 207 11.04 22.70 -4.09
CA ASN A 207 11.32 21.33 -4.50
C ASN A 207 10.56 20.31 -3.65
N LEU A 208 10.40 20.57 -2.35
CA LEU A 208 9.64 19.71 -1.45
C LEU A 208 8.13 19.75 -1.78
N ILE A 209 7.57 20.93 -2.00
CA ILE A 209 6.15 21.10 -2.37
C ILE A 209 5.88 20.38 -3.69
N THR A 210 6.71 20.58 -4.72
CA THR A 210 6.54 19.92 -6.02
C THR A 210 6.62 18.41 -5.90
N LEU A 211 7.54 17.89 -5.06
CA LEU A 211 7.64 16.46 -4.80
C LEU A 211 6.38 15.90 -4.15
N TYR A 212 5.85 16.58 -3.12
CA TYR A 212 4.63 16.14 -2.44
C TYR A 212 3.41 16.23 -3.36
N LEU A 213 3.27 17.28 -4.18
CA LEU A 213 2.20 17.39 -5.17
C LEU A 213 2.26 16.22 -6.18
N ALA A 214 3.44 15.91 -6.69
CA ALA A 214 3.60 14.77 -7.60
C ALA A 214 3.20 13.44 -6.94
N ILE A 215 3.59 13.24 -5.67
CA ILE A 215 3.22 12.05 -4.90
C ILE A 215 1.72 12.01 -4.60
N ILE A 216 1.09 13.12 -4.25
CA ILE A 216 -0.36 13.23 -4.02
C ILE A 216 -1.13 12.82 -5.28
N ILE A 217 -0.77 13.36 -6.44
CA ILE A 217 -1.40 13.01 -7.72
C ILE A 217 -1.26 11.51 -8.00
N PHE A 218 -0.09 10.94 -7.76
CA PHE A 218 0.13 9.50 -7.90
C PHE A 218 -0.80 8.68 -7.02
N TYR A 219 -0.94 9.04 -5.72
CA TYR A 219 -1.76 8.26 -4.80
C TYR A 219 -3.25 8.43 -5.07
N ILE A 220 -3.72 9.62 -5.50
CA ILE A 220 -5.10 9.82 -5.97
C ILE A 220 -5.38 8.92 -7.18
N SER A 221 -4.52 8.98 -8.20
CA SER A 221 -4.64 8.12 -9.38
C SER A 221 -4.65 6.62 -9.02
N SER A 222 -3.75 6.21 -8.13
CA SER A 222 -3.67 4.82 -7.67
C SER A 222 -4.91 4.41 -6.88
N GLY A 223 -5.50 5.31 -6.09
CA GLY A 223 -6.76 5.10 -5.38
C GLY A 223 -7.92 4.87 -6.35
N ILE A 224 -8.01 5.68 -7.42
CA ILE A 224 -9.04 5.52 -8.46
C ILE A 224 -8.90 4.14 -9.13
N PHE A 225 -7.73 3.82 -9.63
CA PHE A 225 -7.54 2.59 -10.40
C PHE A 225 -7.66 1.33 -9.54
N ASN A 226 -6.93 1.26 -8.41
CA ASN A 226 -6.87 0.04 -7.60
C ASN A 226 -8.22 -0.30 -6.95
N THR A 227 -9.04 0.69 -6.62
CA THR A 227 -10.38 0.47 -6.07
C THR A 227 -11.32 -0.12 -7.10
N LEU A 228 -11.28 0.37 -8.35
CA LEU A 228 -12.18 -0.06 -9.40
C LEU A 228 -11.70 -1.29 -10.17
N TYR A 229 -10.39 -1.57 -10.20
CA TYR A 229 -9.84 -2.57 -11.10
C TYR A 229 -10.39 -4.00 -10.86
N PRO A 230 -10.42 -4.53 -9.60
CA PRO A 230 -11.03 -5.83 -9.35
C PRO A 230 -12.53 -5.86 -9.69
N TYR A 231 -13.24 -4.77 -9.42
CA TYR A 231 -14.65 -4.60 -9.78
C TYR A 231 -14.84 -4.65 -11.30
N GLY A 232 -14.08 -3.85 -12.05
CA GLY A 232 -14.15 -3.80 -13.50
C GLY A 232 -13.85 -5.13 -14.18
N LEU A 233 -12.84 -5.86 -13.69
CA LEU A 233 -12.55 -7.22 -14.17
C LEU A 233 -13.74 -8.16 -13.94
N ARG A 234 -14.36 -8.09 -12.78
CA ARG A 234 -15.48 -8.98 -12.42
C ARG A 234 -16.75 -8.67 -13.23
N VAL A 235 -17.12 -7.40 -13.33
CA VAL A 235 -18.28 -6.96 -14.12
C VAL A 235 -18.06 -7.16 -15.62
N GLY A 236 -16.81 -7.06 -16.07
CA GLY A 236 -16.40 -7.38 -17.44
C GLY A 236 -16.45 -8.88 -17.79
N GLY A 237 -16.96 -9.73 -16.88
CA GLY A 237 -17.25 -11.15 -17.14
C GLY A 237 -16.17 -12.13 -16.70
N LEU A 238 -15.09 -11.69 -16.03
CA LEU A 238 -14.07 -12.59 -15.54
C LEU A 238 -14.56 -13.37 -14.30
N SER A 239 -14.17 -14.65 -14.20
CA SER A 239 -14.41 -15.42 -12.98
C SER A 239 -13.62 -14.86 -11.79
N LYS A 240 -14.04 -15.17 -10.57
CA LYS A 240 -13.36 -14.77 -9.33
C LYS A 240 -11.87 -15.21 -9.35
N ALA A 241 -11.61 -16.43 -9.83
CA ALA A 241 -10.26 -16.99 -9.93
C ALA A 241 -9.38 -16.17 -10.89
N TRP A 242 -9.90 -15.76 -12.04
CA TRP A 242 -9.16 -14.89 -12.97
C TRP A 242 -8.87 -13.51 -12.36
N VAL A 243 -9.84 -12.89 -11.69
CA VAL A 243 -9.61 -11.59 -11.02
C VAL A 243 -8.49 -11.72 -9.99
N MET A 244 -8.58 -12.69 -9.08
CA MET A 244 -7.55 -12.94 -8.07
C MET A 244 -6.20 -13.29 -8.69
N GLY A 245 -6.18 -14.12 -9.74
CA GLY A 245 -4.95 -14.52 -10.45
C GLY A 245 -4.23 -13.33 -11.10
N ILE A 246 -4.95 -12.42 -11.74
CA ILE A 246 -4.39 -11.20 -12.33
C ILE A 246 -3.78 -10.30 -11.25
N ILE A 247 -4.47 -10.11 -10.13
CA ILE A 247 -3.96 -9.31 -9.00
C ILE A 247 -2.69 -9.96 -8.42
N SER A 248 -2.70 -11.29 -8.22
CA SER A 248 -1.53 -12.04 -7.75
C SER A 248 -0.33 -11.88 -8.68
N MET A 249 -0.55 -11.90 -10.00
CA MET A 249 0.51 -11.72 -10.99
C MET A 249 1.16 -10.33 -10.88
N GLY A 250 0.35 -9.29 -10.68
CA GLY A 250 0.85 -7.94 -10.40
C GLY A 250 1.77 -7.90 -9.18
N LEU A 251 1.37 -8.55 -8.07
CA LEU A 251 2.18 -8.66 -6.85
C LEU A 251 3.47 -9.47 -7.07
N GLY A 252 3.40 -10.57 -7.81
CA GLY A 252 4.58 -11.38 -8.14
C GLY A 252 5.62 -10.56 -8.91
N VAL A 253 5.19 -9.83 -9.94
CA VAL A 253 6.07 -8.92 -10.69
C VAL A 253 6.55 -7.75 -9.83
N GLN A 254 5.76 -7.26 -8.87
CA GLN A 254 6.15 -6.21 -7.94
C GLN A 254 7.32 -6.64 -7.04
N ILE A 255 7.29 -7.87 -6.50
CA ILE A 255 8.38 -8.41 -5.67
C ILE A 255 9.68 -8.48 -6.49
N LEU A 256 9.62 -8.97 -7.71
CA LEU A 256 10.77 -8.98 -8.63
C LEU A 256 11.21 -7.55 -8.98
N GLY A 257 10.26 -6.68 -9.21
CA GLY A 257 10.48 -5.28 -9.54
C GLY A 257 11.23 -4.54 -8.42
N PHE A 258 10.92 -4.77 -7.15
CA PHE A 258 11.68 -4.19 -6.03
C PHE A 258 13.14 -4.62 -6.02
N LYS A 259 13.44 -5.87 -6.39
CA LYS A 259 14.83 -6.34 -6.55
C LYS A 259 15.55 -5.67 -7.72
N MET A 260 14.82 -5.34 -8.78
CA MET A 260 15.37 -4.70 -9.99
C MET A 260 15.43 -3.18 -9.90
N ALA A 261 14.60 -2.55 -9.08
CA ALA A 261 14.46 -1.10 -9.00
C ALA A 261 15.80 -0.35 -8.78
N PRO A 262 16.70 -0.75 -7.87
CA PRO A 262 17.99 -0.05 -7.70
C PRO A 262 18.84 -0.06 -8.98
N ARG A 263 18.85 -1.17 -9.73
CA ARG A 263 19.57 -1.28 -11.00
C ARG A 263 18.96 -0.38 -12.09
N ILE A 264 17.62 -0.31 -12.15
CA ILE A 264 16.91 0.55 -13.09
C ILE A 264 17.21 2.02 -12.78
N ILE A 265 17.14 2.42 -11.50
CA ILE A 265 17.41 3.79 -11.04
C ILE A 265 18.85 4.18 -11.38
N SER A 266 19.82 3.32 -11.08
CA SER A 266 21.23 3.53 -11.40
C SER A 266 21.47 3.74 -12.90
N LYS A 267 20.86 2.90 -13.77
CA LYS A 267 20.96 3.07 -15.23
C LYS A 267 20.33 4.37 -15.74
N LEU A 268 19.31 4.87 -15.07
CA LEU A 268 18.66 6.13 -15.44
C LEU A 268 19.37 7.38 -14.89
N GLY A 269 20.26 7.21 -13.94
CA GLY A 269 21.15 8.24 -13.40
C GLY A 269 20.50 9.19 -12.38
N SER A 270 19.17 9.13 -12.15
CA SER A 270 18.49 10.01 -11.20
C SER A 270 17.20 9.37 -10.71
N ASN A 271 16.90 9.54 -9.39
CA ASN A 271 15.65 9.09 -8.78
C ASN A 271 14.44 9.77 -9.43
N ALA A 272 14.49 11.07 -9.68
CA ALA A 272 13.40 11.83 -10.29
C ALA A 272 13.12 11.35 -11.73
N LYS A 273 14.17 11.08 -12.51
CA LYS A 273 14.05 10.54 -13.87
C LYS A 273 13.46 9.13 -13.88
N ALA A 274 13.87 8.30 -12.92
CA ALA A 274 13.33 6.95 -12.76
C ALA A 274 11.85 6.99 -12.38
N ALA A 275 11.47 7.83 -11.40
CA ALA A 275 10.09 8.05 -11.02
C ALA A 275 9.26 8.53 -12.20
N SER A 276 9.70 9.57 -12.93
CA SER A 276 8.98 10.10 -14.09
C SER A 276 8.72 9.03 -15.17
N ARG A 277 9.75 8.25 -15.56
CA ARG A 277 9.60 7.21 -16.59
C ARG A 277 8.69 6.08 -16.15
N SER A 278 8.78 5.68 -14.88
CA SER A 278 7.89 4.66 -14.32
C SER A 278 6.43 5.10 -14.32
N LEU A 279 6.18 6.38 -14.01
CA LEU A 279 4.83 6.95 -14.04
C LEU A 279 4.27 7.07 -15.45
N ILE A 280 5.10 7.39 -16.45
CA ILE A 280 4.68 7.37 -17.85
C ILE A 280 4.26 5.95 -18.26
N LEU A 281 5.07 4.94 -17.94
CA LEU A 281 4.74 3.54 -18.24
C LEU A 281 3.45 3.10 -17.54
N ARG A 282 3.30 3.44 -16.25
CA ARG A 282 2.10 3.09 -15.48
C ARG A 282 0.86 3.81 -16.02
N GLY A 283 0.96 5.09 -16.35
CA GLY A 283 -0.12 5.88 -16.92
C GLY A 283 -0.56 5.34 -18.29
N LEU A 284 0.39 4.96 -19.14
CA LEU A 284 0.11 4.32 -20.42
C LEU A 284 -0.62 3.00 -20.22
N SER A 285 -0.16 2.17 -19.30
CA SER A 285 -0.80 0.88 -18.98
C SER A 285 -2.24 1.08 -18.50
N TYR A 286 -2.49 2.05 -17.59
CA TYR A 286 -3.84 2.34 -17.10
C TYR A 286 -4.77 2.82 -18.20
N SER A 287 -4.29 3.72 -19.07
CA SER A 287 -5.06 4.23 -20.19
C SER A 287 -5.37 3.14 -21.23
N LEU A 288 -4.41 2.29 -21.55
CA LEU A 288 -4.63 1.18 -22.48
C LEU A 288 -5.58 0.13 -21.91
N ILE A 289 -5.49 -0.20 -20.62
CA ILE A 289 -6.47 -1.07 -19.93
C ILE A 289 -7.86 -0.46 -20.04
N GLY A 290 -8.00 0.86 -19.80
CA GLY A 290 -9.28 1.55 -19.86
C GLY A 290 -9.91 1.57 -21.26
N LEU A 291 -9.10 1.77 -22.29
CA LEU A 291 -9.55 1.81 -23.68
C LEU A 291 -9.89 0.42 -24.24
N SER A 292 -9.26 -0.64 -23.71
CA SER A 292 -9.40 -2.01 -24.23
C SER A 292 -10.39 -2.89 -23.45
N SER A 293 -11.03 -2.39 -22.38
CA SER A 293 -11.86 -3.16 -21.47
C SER A 293 -13.27 -3.46 -21.98
N SER A 294 -13.39 -3.95 -23.22
CA SER A 294 -14.69 -4.22 -23.85
C SER A 294 -15.10 -5.69 -23.88
N THR A 295 -14.18 -6.64 -23.72
CA THR A 295 -14.47 -8.08 -23.75
C THR A 295 -13.66 -8.85 -22.69
N PRO A 296 -14.13 -10.03 -22.22
CA PRO A 296 -13.37 -10.86 -21.29
C PRO A 296 -11.96 -11.22 -21.81
N VAL A 297 -11.81 -11.45 -23.10
CA VAL A 297 -10.53 -11.77 -23.73
C VAL A 297 -9.55 -10.61 -23.64
N THR A 298 -10.00 -9.38 -23.93
CA THR A 298 -9.15 -8.21 -23.83
C THR A 298 -8.80 -7.89 -22.37
N LEU A 299 -9.72 -8.14 -21.41
CA LEU A 299 -9.45 -7.98 -19.99
C LEU A 299 -8.39 -8.98 -19.49
N ILE A 300 -8.44 -10.23 -19.94
CA ILE A 300 -7.40 -11.22 -19.62
C ILE A 300 -6.06 -10.81 -20.25
N ALA A 301 -6.05 -10.46 -21.53
CA ALA A 301 -4.81 -10.09 -22.23
C ALA A 301 -4.13 -8.87 -21.57
N THR A 302 -4.86 -7.81 -21.30
CA THR A 302 -4.35 -6.59 -20.64
C THR A 302 -4.02 -6.84 -19.17
N GLY A 303 -4.80 -7.68 -18.49
CA GLY A 303 -4.57 -8.08 -17.11
C GLY A 303 -3.28 -8.88 -16.93
N LEU A 304 -2.94 -9.76 -17.88
CA LEU A 304 -1.72 -10.55 -17.84
C LEU A 304 -0.47 -9.81 -18.35
N THR A 305 -0.64 -8.72 -19.09
CA THR A 305 0.48 -7.97 -19.72
C THR A 305 0.65 -6.58 -19.09
N LEU A 306 -0.33 -5.71 -19.23
CA LEU A 306 -0.23 -4.30 -18.83
C LEU A 306 -0.35 -4.10 -17.32
N TYR A 307 -1.20 -4.87 -16.64
CA TYR A 307 -1.37 -4.73 -15.20
C TYR A 307 -0.10 -5.11 -14.41
N PRO A 308 0.59 -6.23 -14.67
CA PRO A 308 1.87 -6.53 -14.02
C PRO A 308 2.98 -5.51 -14.31
N LEU A 309 2.98 -4.90 -15.49
CA LEU A 309 3.89 -3.79 -15.79
C LEU A 309 3.58 -2.56 -14.94
N ALA A 310 2.30 -2.22 -14.79
CA ALA A 310 1.85 -1.06 -14.02
C ALA A 310 1.97 -1.28 -12.51
N ALA A 311 1.36 -2.35 -11.98
CA ALA A 311 1.31 -2.65 -10.56
C ALA A 311 2.60 -3.26 -10.02
N GLY A 312 3.36 -3.94 -10.89
CA GLY A 312 4.63 -4.57 -10.54
C GLY A 312 5.83 -3.67 -10.79
N LEU A 313 6.34 -3.68 -12.02
CA LEU A 313 7.62 -3.04 -12.37
C LEU A 313 7.60 -1.52 -12.22
N ALA A 314 6.58 -0.85 -12.76
CA ALA A 314 6.50 0.60 -12.71
C ALA A 314 6.28 1.09 -11.27
N PHE A 315 5.40 0.41 -10.51
CA PHE A 315 5.16 0.76 -9.11
C PHE A 315 6.42 0.60 -8.25
N SER A 316 7.09 -0.54 -8.32
CA SER A 316 8.26 -0.81 -7.49
C SER A 316 9.41 0.17 -7.75
N THR A 317 9.64 0.52 -9.03
CA THR A 317 10.65 1.51 -9.40
C THR A 317 10.28 2.91 -8.93
N PHE A 318 9.03 3.34 -9.15
CA PHE A 318 8.52 4.62 -8.65
C PHE A 318 8.61 4.70 -7.13
N TYR A 319 8.08 3.69 -6.42
CA TYR A 319 8.04 3.65 -4.96
C TYR A 319 9.44 3.75 -4.35
N THR A 320 10.39 2.98 -4.89
CA THR A 320 11.79 3.04 -4.43
C THR A 320 12.39 4.43 -4.66
N ALA A 321 12.25 4.97 -5.86
CA ALA A 321 12.82 6.27 -6.22
C ALA A 321 12.21 7.42 -5.40
N SER A 322 10.88 7.46 -5.28
CA SER A 322 10.17 8.53 -4.55
C SER A 322 10.45 8.49 -3.05
N ASN A 323 10.51 7.30 -2.43
CA ASN A 323 10.85 7.18 -1.02
C ASN A 323 12.29 7.65 -0.74
N VAL A 324 13.27 7.29 -1.57
CA VAL A 324 14.63 7.81 -1.43
C VAL A 324 14.64 9.34 -1.49
N MET A 325 13.94 9.93 -2.46
CA MET A 325 13.84 11.39 -2.58
C MET A 325 13.18 12.05 -1.37
N VAL A 326 12.21 11.41 -0.75
CA VAL A 326 11.58 11.89 0.50
C VAL A 326 12.55 11.77 1.66
N PHE A 327 13.20 10.60 1.85
CA PHE A 327 14.14 10.37 2.95
C PHE A 327 15.33 11.32 2.92
N GLU A 328 15.87 11.62 1.74
CA GLU A 328 16.98 12.59 1.57
C GLU A 328 16.60 14.00 2.04
N ARG A 329 15.31 14.34 2.02
CA ARG A 329 14.77 15.66 2.43
C ARG A 329 14.26 15.71 3.87
N LEU A 330 14.24 14.58 4.58
CA LEU A 330 13.84 14.55 5.98
C LEU A 330 14.95 15.17 6.85
N ARG A 331 14.51 16.04 7.77
CA ARG A 331 15.43 16.71 8.70
C ARG A 331 16.01 15.71 9.71
N ASN A 332 17.32 15.72 9.90
CA ASN A 332 18.01 14.90 10.90
C ASN A 332 17.40 15.11 12.30
N GLY A 333 17.06 14.00 12.99
CA GLY A 333 16.46 14.00 14.31
C GLY A 333 14.93 14.20 14.33
N LYS A 334 14.29 14.38 13.15
CA LYS A 334 12.81 14.50 13.02
C LYS A 334 12.24 13.54 11.95
N GLU A 335 13.00 12.50 11.60
CA GLU A 335 12.64 11.57 10.54
C GLU A 335 11.29 10.88 10.82
N GLY A 336 11.02 10.51 12.06
CA GLY A 336 9.76 9.89 12.45
C GLY A 336 8.54 10.80 12.22
N ARG A 337 8.67 12.10 12.51
CA ARG A 337 7.60 13.08 12.22
C ARG A 337 7.41 13.29 10.72
N GLY A 338 8.51 13.36 9.96
CA GLY A 338 8.46 13.51 8.51
C GLY A 338 7.80 12.31 7.83
N LEU A 339 8.12 11.09 8.27
CA LEU A 339 7.48 9.86 7.81
C LEU A 339 6.00 9.80 8.21
N GLY A 340 5.66 10.24 9.42
CA GLY A 340 4.27 10.35 9.86
C GLY A 340 3.46 11.27 8.95
N VAL A 341 3.97 12.47 8.65
CA VAL A 341 3.33 13.41 7.70
C VAL A 341 3.22 12.79 6.32
N TYR A 342 4.29 12.17 5.82
CA TYR A 342 4.28 11.48 4.52
C TYR A 342 3.17 10.41 4.46
N ASN A 343 3.05 9.57 5.47
CA ASN A 343 2.03 8.52 5.52
C ASN A 343 0.60 9.09 5.57
N VAL A 344 0.38 10.16 6.33
CA VAL A 344 -0.93 10.84 6.36
C VAL A 344 -1.26 11.45 5.01
N VAL A 345 -0.31 12.14 4.38
CA VAL A 345 -0.53 12.76 3.06
C VAL A 345 -0.82 11.71 1.99
N THR A 346 -0.01 10.66 1.92
CA THR A 346 -0.18 9.60 0.92
C THR A 346 -1.46 8.79 1.15
N GLY A 347 -1.77 8.48 2.41
CA GLY A 347 -2.98 7.78 2.78
C GLY A 347 -4.24 8.60 2.50
N SER A 348 -4.24 9.91 2.82
CA SER A 348 -5.35 10.82 2.51
C SER A 348 -5.53 11.00 1.01
N ALA A 349 -4.45 11.09 0.24
CA ALA A 349 -4.50 11.16 -1.22
C ALA A 349 -5.10 9.88 -1.82
N TYR A 350 -4.68 8.71 -1.34
CA TYR A 350 -5.24 7.44 -1.77
C TYR A 350 -6.73 7.33 -1.42
N LEU A 351 -7.12 7.72 -0.21
CA LEU A 351 -8.52 7.78 0.24
C LEU A 351 -9.36 8.67 -0.68
N THR A 352 -8.86 9.87 -1.03
CA THR A 352 -9.55 10.79 -1.95
C THR A 352 -9.76 10.13 -3.31
N GLY A 353 -8.75 9.48 -3.86
CA GLY A 353 -8.86 8.76 -5.12
C GLY A 353 -9.83 7.58 -5.05
N SER A 354 -9.78 6.82 -3.97
CA SER A 354 -10.70 5.70 -3.73
C SER A 354 -12.16 6.17 -3.64
N LEU A 355 -12.44 7.25 -2.89
CA LEU A 355 -13.78 7.85 -2.83
C LEU A 355 -14.26 8.37 -4.19
N ALA A 356 -13.41 9.10 -4.91
CA ALA A 356 -13.74 9.64 -6.21
C ALA A 356 -14.01 8.56 -7.26
N SER A 357 -13.41 7.38 -7.09
CA SER A 357 -13.43 6.31 -8.08
C SER A 357 -14.84 5.84 -8.44
N GLY A 358 -15.70 5.64 -7.45
CA GLY A 358 -17.08 5.18 -7.67
C GLY A 358 -17.93 6.21 -8.40
N TYR A 359 -17.78 7.49 -8.03
CA TYR A 359 -18.49 8.58 -8.70
C TYR A 359 -18.02 8.76 -10.15
N LEU A 360 -16.71 8.69 -10.39
CA LEU A 360 -16.16 8.71 -11.75
C LEU A 360 -16.69 7.55 -12.58
N ALA A 361 -16.66 6.33 -12.05
CA ALA A 361 -17.16 5.15 -12.75
C ALA A 361 -18.65 5.27 -13.09
N ASN A 362 -19.45 5.86 -12.19
CA ASN A 362 -20.88 6.07 -12.43
C ASN A 362 -21.15 7.19 -13.44
N SER A 363 -20.30 8.22 -13.51
CA SER A 363 -20.51 9.39 -14.39
C SER A 363 -19.98 9.18 -15.79
N ILE A 364 -18.79 8.62 -15.94
CA ILE A 364 -18.07 8.49 -17.22
C ILE A 364 -17.76 7.05 -17.62
N GLY A 365 -18.07 6.08 -16.76
CA GLY A 365 -17.77 4.67 -16.98
C GLY A 365 -16.43 4.23 -16.39
N ILE A 366 -16.28 2.91 -16.18
CA ILE A 366 -15.11 2.30 -15.54
C ILE A 366 -13.84 2.49 -16.40
N GLY A 367 -13.92 2.19 -17.69
CA GLY A 367 -12.79 2.32 -18.62
C GLY A 367 -12.25 3.74 -18.68
N GLN A 368 -13.13 4.72 -18.80
CA GLN A 368 -12.78 6.15 -18.84
C GLN A 368 -12.16 6.60 -17.49
N SER A 369 -12.62 6.05 -16.38
CA SER A 369 -12.02 6.30 -15.05
C SER A 369 -10.56 5.83 -14.99
N TYR A 370 -10.23 4.70 -15.64
CA TYR A 370 -8.83 4.24 -15.76
C TYR A 370 -7.99 5.16 -16.64
N VAL A 371 -8.57 5.70 -17.73
CA VAL A 371 -7.90 6.71 -18.59
C VAL A 371 -7.61 7.97 -17.79
N VAL A 372 -8.59 8.48 -17.02
CA VAL A 372 -8.39 9.64 -16.13
C VAL A 372 -7.24 9.38 -15.15
N ALA A 373 -7.24 8.22 -14.50
CA ALA A 373 -6.15 7.83 -13.61
C ALA A 373 -4.80 7.79 -14.35
N GLY A 374 -4.76 7.26 -15.57
CA GLY A 374 -3.55 7.25 -16.42
C GLY A 374 -3.03 8.65 -16.76
N VAL A 375 -3.92 9.56 -17.15
CA VAL A 375 -3.58 10.96 -17.46
C VAL A 375 -3.04 11.69 -16.22
N MET A 376 -3.64 11.46 -15.04
CA MET A 376 -3.13 12.00 -13.78
C MET A 376 -1.69 11.54 -13.50
N LEU A 377 -1.33 10.27 -13.81
CA LEU A 377 0.04 9.79 -13.68
C LEU A 377 1.01 10.49 -14.61
N TRP A 378 0.59 10.87 -15.82
CA TRP A 378 1.43 11.69 -16.71
C TRP A 378 1.66 13.11 -16.16
N GLY A 379 0.64 13.70 -15.54
CA GLY A 379 0.79 14.96 -14.80
C GLY A 379 1.81 14.83 -13.65
N SER A 380 1.73 13.77 -12.86
CA SER A 380 2.72 13.47 -11.83
C SER A 380 4.13 13.25 -12.42
N ALA A 381 4.23 12.50 -13.52
CA ALA A 381 5.50 12.26 -14.22
C ALA A 381 6.15 13.57 -14.71
N TYR A 382 5.33 14.51 -15.17
CA TYR A 382 5.81 15.83 -15.58
C TYR A 382 6.41 16.61 -14.40
N LEU A 383 5.78 16.59 -13.23
CA LEU A 383 6.32 17.23 -12.04
C LEU A 383 7.67 16.61 -11.61
N PHE A 384 7.81 15.29 -11.66
CA PHE A 384 9.10 14.63 -11.41
C PHE A 384 10.17 15.03 -12.43
N ARG A 385 9.78 15.25 -13.70
CA ARG A 385 10.69 15.74 -14.74
C ARG A 385 11.16 17.18 -14.50
N LEU A 386 10.29 18.03 -13.94
CA LEU A 386 10.67 19.39 -13.53
C LEU A 386 11.70 19.36 -12.41
N ILE A 387 11.51 18.49 -11.42
CA ILE A 387 12.48 18.29 -10.32
C ILE A 387 13.84 17.83 -10.88
N ASP A 388 13.86 16.88 -11.82
CA ASP A 388 15.08 16.36 -12.45
C ASP A 388 15.88 17.44 -13.20
N LYS A 389 15.18 18.39 -13.84
CA LYS A 389 15.80 19.49 -14.58
C LYS A 389 16.20 20.69 -13.72
N GLY A 390 15.97 20.65 -12.40
CA GLY A 390 16.15 21.82 -11.52
C GLY A 390 15.21 23.00 -11.84
N ARG A 391 14.21 22.80 -12.71
CA ARG A 391 13.21 23.79 -13.09
C ARG A 391 11.98 23.63 -12.23
N VAL A 392 12.01 24.22 -11.03
CA VAL A 392 10.81 24.29 -10.19
C VAL A 392 9.95 25.46 -10.68
N PRO A 393 8.63 25.27 -10.91
CA PRO A 393 7.76 26.40 -11.23
C PRO A 393 7.81 27.44 -10.10
N GLU A 394 7.92 28.71 -10.48
CA GLU A 394 7.91 29.87 -9.58
C GLU A 394 6.53 30.08 -8.87
N LEU A 395 5.97 29.04 -8.28
CA LEU A 395 4.76 29.15 -7.44
C LEU A 395 5.00 29.98 -6.16
N ALA A 396 6.27 30.27 -5.86
CA ALA A 396 6.65 31.10 -4.69
C ALA A 396 6.52 32.62 -4.92
N LYS A 397 6.21 33.09 -6.14
CA LYS A 397 6.07 34.53 -6.40
C LYS A 397 4.65 35.08 -6.18
N ILE A 398 3.67 34.24 -5.84
CA ILE A 398 2.26 34.68 -5.67
C ILE A 398 1.93 35.04 -4.21
N SER A 399 2.85 34.87 -3.26
CA SER A 399 2.65 35.14 -1.82
C SER A 399 3.70 36.07 -1.20
N ALA A 400 4.34 36.93 -1.97
CA ALA A 400 5.14 38.03 -1.43
C ALA A 400 4.45 39.38 -1.59
#